data_f44b8de8c89610ffcd970759695df71b
#
_entry.id   f44b8de8c89610ffcd970759695df71b
#
_cell.length_a   1.000
_cell.length_b   1.000
_cell.length_c   1.000
_cell.angle_alpha   90.00
_cell.angle_beta   90.00
_cell.angle_gamma   90.00
#
_symmetry.space_group_name_H-M   'P 1'
#
loop_
_entity.id
_entity.type
_entity.pdbx_description
1 polymer ?
#
loop_
_entity_poly.entity_id
_entity_poly.type
_entity_poly.pdbx_seq_one_letter_code
_entity_poly.pdbx_strand_id
1 'polypeptide(L)'
;MESIRCAICGKKPRGICPALEKMICPACCGSGRGSRIRCVFTCAYFPFSIEGYDLWLRIDGGLARKMLSYFASCYSRIEFEEMVEHMRFASGISGENAGTAEGAAVYYIFFVKRDTDGRTLAQKWQAQGWPGLNNDERIMMESRFNCRATVIEIQKVLDHQRMECIDLLEPEKGSFVLIDRATAARSVRFSRLLTWLAHYPYFSRIANNAVEVTDFAFVEFMDTLHDSFQKEHRKHKELTIKDYLSESFGSFGSLIYDLSREKSIAALARMDLHQCKALYKIEGNYAQIKAILDSKPDFEKRERHREEKKVAGAYYYIWLRRGESKALEKKMSFSFRHGDEKEDGVGTIGNIILSPDKLIVETFTKQKYRFAKTMIKKFFGENLLLQNEAVVDLAKQQATRIEDNYEDYAQEVILEKQEGKKEDIPPEIARELLQKMHKRHYAIFLDDEIPALDNMTPRQASTDPRMRPRLVELMKQHLKGIERQNKERGLDLNIDWVLDELSLRELK
;
A
#
# COMPACT_ATOMS: atom_id res chain seq x y z
N MET A 1 53.54 27.74 20.18
CA MET A 1 52.41 27.00 19.56
C MET A 1 51.66 27.98 18.70
N GLU A 2 51.72 27.86 17.39
CA GLU A 2 50.88 28.67 16.49
C GLU A 2 49.41 28.35 16.79
N SER A 3 48.66 29.37 17.11
CA SER A 3 47.23 29.20 17.39
C SER A 3 46.54 28.76 16.09
N ILE A 4 46.00 27.53 16.08
CA ILE A 4 45.23 27.02 14.94
C ILE A 4 44.08 27.99 14.68
N ARG A 5 43.98 28.53 13.46
CA ARG A 5 43.02 29.54 13.05
C ARG A 5 42.10 29.03 11.93
N CYS A 6 40.89 29.57 11.87
CA CYS A 6 39.94 29.30 10.77
C CYS A 6 40.59 29.70 9.43
N ALA A 7 40.64 28.78 8.48
CA ALA A 7 41.23 28.99 7.16
C ALA A 7 40.53 30.07 6.32
N ILE A 8 39.32 30.49 6.69
CA ILE A 8 38.56 31.50 5.97
C ILE A 8 38.64 32.89 6.64
N CYS A 9 38.46 32.99 7.95
CA CYS A 9 38.31 34.30 8.62
C CYS A 9 39.35 34.53 9.74
N GLY A 10 40.28 33.60 10.00
CA GLY A 10 41.28 33.73 11.03
C GLY A 10 40.78 33.61 12.50
N LYS A 11 39.47 33.50 12.74
CA LYS A 11 38.91 33.34 14.08
C LYS A 11 39.16 31.93 14.65
N LYS A 12 38.80 31.72 15.92
CA LYS A 12 38.92 30.40 16.56
C LYS A 12 38.10 29.35 15.81
N PRO A 13 38.67 28.25 15.33
CA PRO A 13 37.93 27.22 14.64
C PRO A 13 37.30 26.25 15.63
N ARG A 14 36.35 25.41 15.14
CA ARG A 14 35.71 24.37 15.95
C ARG A 14 36.00 22.94 15.46
N GLY A 15 36.32 22.78 14.17
CA GLY A 15 36.59 21.47 13.60
C GLY A 15 37.21 21.54 12.20
N ILE A 16 37.63 20.39 11.68
CA ILE A 16 38.15 20.24 10.33
C ILE A 16 36.93 20.13 9.37
N CYS A 17 36.98 20.93 8.30
CA CYS A 17 36.02 20.82 7.21
C CYS A 17 36.47 19.68 6.28
N PRO A 18 35.65 18.61 6.09
CA PRO A 18 36.02 17.49 5.21
C PRO A 18 36.25 17.92 3.74
N ALA A 19 35.55 18.95 3.28
CA ALA A 19 35.65 19.43 1.91
C ALA A 19 36.88 20.31 1.67
N LEU A 20 37.40 20.99 2.70
CA LEU A 20 38.56 21.89 2.61
C LEU A 20 39.83 21.28 3.22
N GLU A 21 39.66 20.19 3.98
CA GLU A 21 40.76 19.55 4.77
C GLU A 21 41.44 20.54 5.73
N LYS A 22 40.77 21.60 6.14
CA LYS A 22 41.24 22.71 6.96
C LYS A 22 40.33 23.00 8.13
N MET A 23 40.92 23.57 9.18
CA MET A 23 40.14 24.04 10.34
C MET A 23 39.25 25.21 9.96
N ILE A 24 37.97 25.15 10.36
CA ILE A 24 36.96 26.16 10.03
C ILE A 24 36.10 26.49 11.26
N CYS A 25 35.65 27.74 11.36
CA CYS A 25 34.70 28.14 12.40
C CYS A 25 33.24 27.92 11.98
N PRO A 26 32.31 27.78 12.94
CA PRO A 26 30.88 27.54 12.63
C PRO A 26 30.27 28.61 11.74
N ALA A 27 30.62 29.88 11.92
CA ALA A 27 30.08 30.98 11.12
C ALA A 27 30.50 30.86 9.64
N CYS A 28 31.77 30.58 9.36
CA CYS A 28 32.23 30.37 8.00
C CYS A 28 31.69 29.08 7.36
N CYS A 29 31.53 28.02 8.17
CA CYS A 29 30.88 26.81 7.72
C CYS A 29 29.41 27.11 7.35
N GLY A 30 28.62 27.68 8.25
CA GLY A 30 27.21 27.96 8.03
C GLY A 30 26.93 28.91 6.87
N SER A 31 27.75 29.98 6.71
CA SER A 31 27.56 30.95 5.62
C SER A 31 28.09 30.50 4.27
N GLY A 32 28.97 29.49 4.22
CA GLY A 32 29.63 29.06 2.99
C GLY A 32 29.26 27.66 2.51
N ARG A 33 28.67 26.83 3.38
CA ARG A 33 28.32 25.45 3.02
C ARG A 33 27.28 25.38 1.92
N GLY A 34 27.46 24.46 1.00
CA GLY A 34 26.58 24.29 -0.14
C GLY A 34 26.65 25.41 -1.19
N SER A 35 27.47 26.45 -0.98
CA SER A 35 27.68 27.54 -1.90
C SER A 35 29.19 27.73 -2.18
N ARG A 36 29.89 28.49 -1.35
CA ARG A 36 31.36 28.67 -1.46
C ARG A 36 32.18 27.45 -1.08
N ILE A 37 31.60 26.57 -0.22
CA ILE A 37 32.20 25.31 0.19
C ILE A 37 31.40 24.17 -0.46
N ARG A 38 32.00 23.41 -1.36
CA ARG A 38 31.41 22.20 -1.93
C ARG A 38 31.41 21.07 -0.92
N CYS A 39 30.42 21.07 -0.02
CA CYS A 39 30.32 20.09 1.03
C CYS A 39 30.17 18.67 0.47
N VAL A 40 30.82 17.71 1.14
CA VAL A 40 30.77 16.29 0.76
C VAL A 40 29.57 15.58 1.40
N PHE A 41 29.14 14.49 0.81
CA PHE A 41 27.94 13.74 1.24
C PHE A 41 28.08 13.11 2.64
N THR A 42 29.29 12.91 3.12
CA THR A 42 29.58 12.36 4.48
C THR A 42 29.70 13.43 5.57
N CYS A 43 29.47 14.71 5.25
CA CYS A 43 29.59 15.78 6.24
C CYS A 43 28.37 15.87 7.12
N ALA A 44 28.46 15.45 8.38
CA ALA A 44 27.37 15.52 9.37
C ALA A 44 26.86 16.96 9.67
N TYR A 45 27.64 17.98 9.32
CA TYR A 45 27.24 19.38 9.49
C TYR A 45 26.55 19.96 8.23
N PHE A 46 26.48 19.21 7.14
CA PHE A 46 25.80 19.61 5.92
C PHE A 46 24.37 19.05 5.90
N PRO A 47 23.32 19.88 6.01
CA PRO A 47 21.93 19.40 6.12
C PRO A 47 21.49 18.56 4.94
N PHE A 48 22.09 18.79 3.77
CA PHE A 48 21.72 18.11 2.52
C PHE A 48 22.60 16.88 2.23
N SER A 49 23.35 16.40 3.22
CA SER A 49 24.01 15.10 3.23
C SER A 49 23.11 14.06 3.89
N ILE A 50 23.37 12.78 3.64
CA ILE A 50 22.65 11.67 4.31
C ILE A 50 22.83 11.74 5.84
N GLU A 51 24.05 12.00 6.31
CA GLU A 51 24.38 12.14 7.73
C GLU A 51 23.75 13.41 8.37
N GLY A 52 23.44 14.42 7.56
CA GLY A 52 22.86 15.69 7.99
C GLY A 52 21.33 15.72 8.06
N TYR A 53 20.64 14.60 7.80
CA TYR A 53 19.18 14.58 7.64
C TYR A 53 18.42 15.09 8.87
N ASP A 54 18.84 14.80 10.09
CA ASP A 54 18.20 15.35 11.30
C ASP A 54 18.36 16.88 11.42
N LEU A 55 19.45 17.42 10.89
CA LEU A 55 19.60 18.87 10.80
C LEU A 55 18.68 19.45 9.73
N TRP A 56 18.55 18.75 8.60
CA TRP A 56 17.60 19.12 7.54
C TRP A 56 16.16 19.22 8.09
N LEU A 57 15.69 18.23 8.85
CA LEU A 57 14.34 18.23 9.45
C LEU A 57 14.09 19.46 10.34
N ARG A 58 15.09 19.88 11.11
CA ARG A 58 15.00 21.09 11.96
C ARG A 58 14.91 22.38 11.14
N ILE A 59 15.69 22.45 10.05
CA ILE A 59 15.68 23.59 9.13
C ILE A 59 14.35 23.66 8.40
N ASP A 60 13.84 22.52 7.93
CA ASP A 60 12.56 22.41 7.24
C ASP A 60 11.40 22.91 8.10
N GLY A 61 11.31 22.47 9.36
CA GLY A 61 10.29 22.95 10.28
C GLY A 61 10.41 24.45 10.60
N GLY A 62 11.63 25.01 10.59
CA GLY A 62 11.87 26.46 10.71
C GLY A 62 11.43 27.23 9.47
N LEU A 63 11.79 26.71 8.30
CA LEU A 63 11.44 27.30 7.01
C LEU A 63 9.93 27.27 6.76
N ALA A 64 9.24 26.18 7.11
CA ALA A 64 7.79 26.10 6.97
C ALA A 64 7.05 27.24 7.68
N ARG A 65 7.46 27.59 8.91
CA ARG A 65 6.90 28.75 9.63
C ARG A 65 7.14 30.08 8.92
N LYS A 66 8.33 30.26 8.32
CA LYS A 66 8.67 31.47 7.57
C LYS A 66 7.89 31.55 6.25
N MET A 67 7.71 30.41 5.58
CA MET A 67 6.85 30.32 4.38
C MET A 67 5.41 30.74 4.72
N LEU A 68 4.82 30.19 5.78
CA LEU A 68 3.48 30.57 6.23
C LEU A 68 3.38 32.06 6.58
N SER A 69 4.39 32.62 7.28
CA SER A 69 4.44 34.06 7.60
C SER A 69 4.53 34.93 6.35
N TYR A 70 5.35 34.54 5.38
CA TYR A 70 5.45 35.26 4.10
C TYR A 70 4.15 35.14 3.29
N PHE A 71 3.56 33.95 3.24
CA PHE A 71 2.24 33.73 2.64
C PHE A 71 1.17 34.65 3.25
N ALA A 72 1.05 34.71 4.58
CA ALA A 72 0.08 35.53 5.29
C ALA A 72 0.29 37.06 5.06
N SER A 73 1.48 37.47 4.63
CA SER A 73 1.73 38.85 4.21
C SER A 73 1.27 39.16 2.79
N CYS A 74 0.99 38.14 1.98
CA CYS A 74 0.65 38.28 0.54
C CYS A 74 -0.81 37.90 0.25
N TYR A 75 -1.42 37.04 1.04
CA TYR A 75 -2.77 36.50 0.84
C TYR A 75 -3.62 36.67 2.09
N SER A 76 -4.93 36.85 1.90
CA SER A 76 -5.90 36.86 2.97
C SER A 76 -6.20 35.42 3.47
N ARG A 77 -6.80 35.32 4.66
CA ARG A 77 -7.27 34.07 5.23
C ARG A 77 -8.32 33.40 4.32
N ILE A 78 -9.20 34.18 3.73
CA ILE A 78 -10.28 33.70 2.86
C ILE A 78 -9.67 33.04 1.61
N GLU A 79 -8.72 33.70 0.94
CA GLU A 79 -8.03 33.14 -0.23
C GLU A 79 -7.29 31.85 0.11
N PHE A 80 -6.76 31.72 1.34
CA PHE A 80 -6.13 30.50 1.80
C PHE A 80 -7.15 29.38 2.01
N GLU A 81 -8.26 29.66 2.67
CA GLU A 81 -9.33 28.69 2.92
C GLU A 81 -9.94 28.17 1.60
N GLU A 82 -10.15 29.05 0.63
CA GLU A 82 -10.59 28.65 -0.73
C GLU A 82 -9.59 27.74 -1.42
N MET A 83 -8.31 28.01 -1.27
CA MET A 83 -7.26 27.18 -1.86
C MET A 83 -7.11 25.82 -1.18
N VAL A 84 -7.23 25.79 0.14
CA VAL A 84 -7.25 24.53 0.92
C VAL A 84 -8.46 23.69 0.51
N GLU A 85 -9.62 24.31 0.32
CA GLU A 85 -10.83 23.61 -0.11
C GLU A 85 -10.66 23.06 -1.53
N HIS A 86 -10.08 23.85 -2.46
CA HIS A 86 -9.75 23.36 -3.79
C HIS A 86 -8.81 22.15 -3.74
N MET A 87 -7.77 22.17 -2.90
CA MET A 87 -6.87 21.04 -2.73
C MET A 87 -7.53 19.85 -2.01
N ARG A 88 -8.46 20.08 -1.11
CA ARG A 88 -9.24 19.05 -0.43
C ARG A 88 -10.15 18.30 -1.42
N PHE A 89 -10.93 19.03 -2.22
CA PHE A 89 -11.76 18.46 -3.28
C PHE A 89 -10.94 17.70 -4.30
N ALA A 90 -9.81 18.30 -4.68
CA ALA A 90 -8.94 17.73 -5.68
C ALA A 90 -8.22 16.46 -5.20
N SER A 91 -7.98 16.27 -3.91
CA SER A 91 -7.23 15.12 -3.37
C SER A 91 -8.11 13.97 -2.85
N GLY A 92 -9.44 14.07 -2.94
CA GLY A 92 -10.37 13.08 -2.38
C GLY A 92 -10.27 12.94 -0.85
N ILE A 93 -9.61 13.88 -0.19
CA ILE A 93 -9.37 13.86 1.25
C ILE A 93 -10.60 14.44 1.96
N SER A 94 -11.47 13.58 2.47
CA SER A 94 -12.56 13.98 3.34
C SER A 94 -12.15 13.97 4.81
N GLY A 95 -12.45 15.05 5.50
CA GLY A 95 -12.65 15.15 6.97
C GLY A 95 -11.39 15.21 7.86
N GLU A 96 -10.60 14.17 8.02
CA GLU A 96 -9.60 14.10 9.11
C GLU A 96 -8.17 14.53 8.73
N ASN A 97 -7.87 14.68 7.44
CA ASN A 97 -6.53 15.05 6.95
C ASN A 97 -6.41 16.52 6.50
N ALA A 98 -7.03 17.45 7.22
CA ALA A 98 -6.96 18.88 6.91
C ALA A 98 -5.51 19.39 6.76
N GLY A 99 -4.59 18.96 7.63
CA GLY A 99 -3.18 19.34 7.55
C GLY A 99 -2.48 18.89 6.28
N THR A 100 -2.98 17.84 5.65
CA THR A 100 -2.49 17.31 4.37
C THR A 100 -2.89 18.22 3.20
N ALA A 101 -4.16 18.67 3.17
CA ALA A 101 -4.67 19.62 2.17
C ALA A 101 -4.04 21.01 2.33
N GLU A 102 -3.86 21.49 3.56
CA GLU A 102 -3.14 22.73 3.84
C GLU A 102 -1.70 22.70 3.32
N GLY A 103 -0.97 21.62 3.59
CA GLY A 103 0.37 21.43 3.06
C GLY A 103 0.40 21.46 1.53
N ALA A 104 -0.53 20.75 0.86
CA ALA A 104 -0.66 20.75 -0.60
C ALA A 104 -0.95 22.15 -1.15
N ALA A 105 -1.88 22.87 -0.52
CA ALA A 105 -2.23 24.24 -0.90
C ALA A 105 -1.02 25.19 -0.82
N VAL A 106 -0.24 25.11 0.27
CA VAL A 106 0.98 25.92 0.44
C VAL A 106 1.98 25.62 -0.68
N TYR A 107 2.25 24.35 -0.99
CA TYR A 107 3.17 23.98 -2.07
C TYR A 107 2.68 24.44 -3.43
N TYR A 108 1.41 24.23 -3.74
CA TYR A 108 0.81 24.70 -4.99
C TYR A 108 0.96 26.20 -5.18
N ILE A 109 0.63 26.99 -4.14
CA ILE A 109 0.72 28.45 -4.19
C ILE A 109 2.17 28.91 -4.34
N PHE A 110 3.11 28.31 -3.60
CA PHE A 110 4.50 28.73 -3.62
C PHE A 110 5.20 28.38 -4.93
N PHE A 111 4.92 27.22 -5.51
CA PHE A 111 5.78 26.67 -6.56
C PHE A 111 5.08 26.42 -7.91
N VAL A 112 3.74 26.48 -7.95
CA VAL A 112 2.96 26.18 -9.18
C VAL A 112 2.09 27.35 -9.60
N LYS A 113 1.21 27.82 -8.70
CA LYS A 113 0.29 28.93 -9.01
C LYS A 113 1.07 30.15 -9.42
N ARG A 114 0.76 30.66 -10.62
CA ARG A 114 1.32 31.92 -11.13
C ARG A 114 0.33 33.03 -10.91
N ASP A 115 0.86 34.21 -10.58
CA ASP A 115 0.06 35.43 -10.50
C ASP A 115 -0.14 36.09 -11.89
N THR A 116 -0.71 37.29 -11.87
CA THR A 116 -0.90 38.11 -13.08
C THR A 116 0.40 38.47 -13.79
N ASP A 117 1.54 38.49 -13.06
CA ASP A 117 2.87 38.76 -13.63
C ASP A 117 3.56 37.47 -14.13
N GLY A 118 2.87 36.34 -14.08
CA GLY A 118 3.39 35.03 -14.46
C GLY A 118 4.40 34.42 -13.48
N ARG A 119 4.53 34.97 -12.26
CA ARG A 119 5.48 34.53 -11.22
C ARG A 119 4.80 33.76 -10.13
N THR A 120 5.51 32.73 -9.63
CA THR A 120 5.09 32.04 -8.41
C THR A 120 5.42 32.85 -7.14
N LEU A 121 4.79 32.54 -6.03
CA LEU A 121 5.06 33.24 -4.76
C LEU A 121 6.53 33.08 -4.33
N ALA A 122 7.14 31.91 -4.56
CA ALA A 122 8.55 31.68 -4.29
C ALA A 122 9.46 32.53 -5.15
N GLN A 123 9.13 32.73 -6.44
CA GLN A 123 9.87 33.63 -7.33
C GLN A 123 9.78 35.09 -6.89
N LYS A 124 8.62 35.54 -6.39
CA LYS A 124 8.48 36.87 -5.81
C LYS A 124 9.35 37.05 -4.57
N TRP A 125 9.38 36.07 -3.67
CA TRP A 125 10.20 36.08 -2.48
C TRP A 125 11.70 36.07 -2.82
N GLN A 126 12.09 35.29 -3.85
CA GLN A 126 13.46 35.29 -4.38
C GLN A 126 13.89 36.65 -4.92
N ALA A 127 13.03 37.31 -5.69
CA ALA A 127 13.30 38.63 -6.27
C ALA A 127 13.56 39.70 -5.20
N GLN A 128 13.02 39.51 -3.99
CA GLN A 128 13.30 40.35 -2.81
C GLN A 128 14.61 39.97 -2.07
N GLY A 129 15.36 38.97 -2.56
CA GLY A 129 16.59 38.48 -1.94
C GLY A 129 16.39 37.55 -0.74
N TRP A 130 15.26 36.89 -0.63
CA TRP A 130 14.91 35.97 0.45
C TRP A 130 14.98 36.60 1.86
N PRO A 131 14.27 37.72 2.15
CA PRO A 131 14.35 38.36 3.44
C PRO A 131 13.98 37.39 4.56
N GLY A 132 14.81 37.39 5.61
CA GLY A 132 14.60 36.51 6.78
C GLY A 132 15.13 35.08 6.63
N LEU A 133 15.64 34.65 5.46
CA LEU A 133 16.20 33.32 5.26
C LEU A 133 17.72 33.30 5.51
N ASN A 134 18.21 32.28 6.22
CA ASN A 134 19.62 31.96 6.31
C ASN A 134 20.12 31.17 5.09
N ASN A 135 21.43 30.88 5.02
CA ASN A 135 22.03 30.18 3.88
C ASN A 135 21.41 28.81 3.59
N ASP A 136 21.16 28.00 4.63
CA ASP A 136 20.60 26.66 4.47
C ASP A 136 19.15 26.71 3.99
N GLU A 137 18.36 27.61 4.52
CA GLU A 137 16.98 27.83 4.13
C GLU A 137 16.88 28.31 2.67
N ARG A 138 17.83 29.14 2.21
CA ARG A 138 17.92 29.55 0.78
C ARG A 138 18.20 28.37 -0.12
N ILE A 139 19.20 27.54 0.20
CA ILE A 139 19.51 26.32 -0.57
C ILE A 139 18.27 25.39 -0.61
N MET A 140 17.55 25.27 0.51
CA MET A 140 16.33 24.48 0.56
C MET A 140 15.24 25.03 -0.33
N MET A 141 15.02 26.35 -0.34
CA MET A 141 14.08 27.00 -1.25
C MET A 141 14.48 26.86 -2.73
N GLU A 142 15.75 27.04 -3.06
CA GLU A 142 16.27 26.86 -4.40
C GLU A 142 16.05 25.42 -4.91
N SER A 143 16.29 24.41 -4.06
CA SER A 143 15.99 23.01 -4.38
C SER A 143 14.50 22.78 -4.65
N ARG A 144 13.62 23.50 -3.96
CA ARG A 144 12.15 23.40 -4.11
C ARG A 144 11.60 24.09 -5.35
N PHE A 145 12.34 25.01 -5.98
CA PHE A 145 11.90 25.62 -7.26
C PHE A 145 11.68 24.58 -8.35
N ASN A 146 12.48 23.52 -8.34
CA ASN A 146 12.37 22.42 -9.29
C ASN A 146 11.48 21.29 -8.80
N CYS A 147 10.77 21.51 -7.68
CA CYS A 147 9.82 20.55 -7.18
C CYS A 147 8.64 20.44 -8.14
N ARG A 148 8.37 19.22 -8.59
CA ARG A 148 7.25 18.88 -9.48
C ARG A 148 6.55 17.65 -8.99
N ALA A 149 5.27 17.57 -9.32
CA ALA A 149 4.53 16.35 -9.13
C ALA A 149 5.05 15.27 -10.09
N THR A 150 5.18 14.07 -9.57
CA THR A 150 5.64 12.92 -10.33
C THR A 150 5.09 11.62 -9.74
N VAL A 151 5.26 10.52 -10.46
CA VAL A 151 4.95 9.17 -10.01
C VAL A 151 6.26 8.45 -9.79
N ILE A 152 6.52 8.04 -8.55
CA ILE A 152 7.73 7.27 -8.22
C ILE A 152 7.39 5.81 -7.91
N GLU A 153 8.30 4.90 -8.26
CA GLU A 153 8.26 3.50 -7.85
C GLU A 153 9.47 3.19 -6.96
N ILE A 154 9.20 2.60 -5.80
CA ILE A 154 10.24 2.19 -4.85
C ILE A 154 10.87 0.90 -5.36
N GLN A 155 12.16 0.93 -5.67
CA GLN A 155 12.92 -0.23 -6.15
C GLN A 155 13.44 -1.06 -4.98
N LYS A 156 13.80 -0.37 -3.87
CA LYS A 156 14.33 -1.02 -2.68
C LYS A 156 14.15 -0.14 -1.44
N VAL A 157 13.73 -0.73 -0.33
CA VAL A 157 13.81 -0.09 0.99
C VAL A 157 15.18 -0.40 1.56
N LEU A 158 16.03 0.61 1.67
CA LEU A 158 17.44 0.46 2.10
C LEU A 158 17.56 0.36 3.61
N ASP A 159 16.76 1.15 4.34
CA ASP A 159 16.65 1.13 5.80
C ASP A 159 15.37 1.85 6.28
N HIS A 160 15.30 2.15 7.58
CA HIS A 160 14.14 2.79 8.22
C HIS A 160 13.82 4.21 7.71
N GLN A 161 14.66 4.82 6.89
CA GLN A 161 14.47 6.18 6.37
C GLN A 161 14.83 6.34 4.89
N ARG A 162 15.60 5.42 4.28
CA ARG A 162 16.10 5.52 2.91
C ARG A 162 15.47 4.48 2.00
N MET A 163 15.16 4.92 0.80
CA MET A 163 14.65 4.09 -0.28
C MET A 163 15.37 4.43 -1.57
N GLU A 164 15.58 3.45 -2.42
CA GLU A 164 15.97 3.63 -3.81
C GLU A 164 14.71 3.67 -4.64
N CYS A 165 14.55 4.71 -5.44
CA CYS A 165 13.36 4.96 -6.24
C CYS A 165 13.71 5.28 -7.68
N ILE A 166 12.76 5.04 -8.58
CA ILE A 166 12.78 5.56 -9.95
C ILE A 166 11.60 6.51 -10.15
N ASP A 167 11.78 7.49 -11.02
CA ASP A 167 10.74 8.37 -11.48
C ASP A 167 10.09 7.74 -12.73
N LEU A 168 8.82 7.36 -12.66
CA LEU A 168 8.15 6.69 -13.76
C LEU A 168 7.81 7.61 -14.94
N LEU A 169 7.88 8.93 -14.73
CA LEU A 169 7.69 9.91 -15.81
C LEU A 169 9.02 10.28 -16.50
N GLU A 170 10.16 9.94 -15.90
CA GLU A 170 11.51 10.18 -16.44
C GLU A 170 12.45 9.00 -16.10
N PRO A 171 12.10 7.75 -16.48
CA PRO A 171 12.85 6.56 -16.07
C PRO A 171 14.29 6.54 -16.61
N GLU A 172 14.56 7.27 -17.69
CA GLU A 172 15.89 7.42 -18.28
C GLU A 172 16.88 8.15 -17.38
N LYS A 173 16.41 8.89 -16.37
CA LYS A 173 17.29 9.54 -15.38
C LYS A 173 17.88 8.56 -14.36
N GLY A 174 17.41 7.31 -14.37
CA GLY A 174 17.87 6.26 -13.47
C GLY A 174 17.31 6.36 -12.03
N SER A 175 17.87 5.58 -11.13
CA SER A 175 17.45 5.55 -9.73
C SER A 175 18.06 6.71 -8.92
N PHE A 176 17.36 7.07 -7.84
CA PHE A 176 17.79 8.08 -6.87
C PHE A 176 17.45 7.64 -5.44
N VAL A 177 18.16 8.23 -4.47
CA VAL A 177 17.88 7.98 -3.05
C VAL A 177 16.81 8.95 -2.56
N LEU A 178 15.72 8.38 -2.08
CA LEU A 178 14.65 9.09 -1.36
C LEU A 178 14.83 8.90 0.14
N ILE A 179 14.80 9.99 0.90
CA ILE A 179 14.83 9.94 2.37
C ILE A 179 13.49 10.40 2.92
N ASP A 180 12.72 9.48 3.50
CA ASP A 180 11.47 9.76 4.22
C ASP A 180 11.12 8.63 5.18
N ARG A 181 11.16 8.91 6.50
CA ARG A 181 10.90 7.90 7.54
C ARG A 181 9.49 7.34 7.50
N ALA A 182 8.49 8.19 7.29
CA ALA A 182 7.09 7.77 7.28
C ALA A 182 6.80 6.87 6.07
N THR A 183 7.32 7.22 4.91
CA THR A 183 7.19 6.45 3.68
C THR A 183 7.94 5.13 3.77
N ALA A 184 9.20 5.13 4.25
CA ALA A 184 10.00 3.91 4.41
C ALA A 184 9.34 2.92 5.38
N ALA A 185 8.72 3.43 6.46
CA ALA A 185 8.01 2.59 7.42
C ALA A 185 6.80 1.86 6.82
N ARG A 186 6.11 2.44 5.85
CA ARG A 186 4.86 1.92 5.25
C ARG A 186 5.08 1.19 3.93
N SER A 187 6.10 1.57 3.17
CA SER A 187 6.33 1.06 1.83
C SER A 187 7.11 -0.25 1.82
N VAL A 188 6.94 -0.96 0.73
CA VAL A 188 7.74 -2.11 0.31
C VAL A 188 8.19 -1.90 -1.14
N ARG A 189 9.02 -2.78 -1.66
CA ARG A 189 9.45 -2.76 -3.06
C ARG A 189 8.24 -2.73 -3.99
N PHE A 190 8.34 -1.99 -5.10
CA PHE A 190 7.30 -1.72 -6.10
C PHE A 190 6.07 -0.98 -5.57
N SER A 191 6.14 -0.39 -4.36
CA SER A 191 5.14 0.61 -3.96
C SER A 191 5.26 1.83 -4.86
N ARG A 192 4.12 2.36 -5.33
CA ARG A 192 4.04 3.50 -6.25
C ARG A 192 3.36 4.66 -5.57
N LEU A 193 3.91 5.85 -5.76
CA LEU A 193 3.42 7.06 -5.10
C LEU A 193 3.30 8.19 -6.11
N LEU A 194 2.12 8.79 -6.21
CA LEU A 194 1.95 10.12 -6.76
C LEU A 194 2.37 11.12 -5.70
N THR A 195 3.35 11.97 -5.97
CA THR A 195 3.92 12.87 -4.98
C THR A 195 4.60 14.08 -5.59
N TRP A 196 4.84 15.11 -4.78
CA TRP A 196 5.72 16.22 -5.09
C TRP A 196 7.14 15.86 -4.68
N LEU A 197 8.08 15.90 -5.62
CA LEU A 197 9.45 15.48 -5.39
C LEU A 197 10.40 16.68 -5.44
N ALA A 198 11.13 16.91 -4.35
CA ALA A 198 12.21 17.88 -4.29
C ALA A 198 13.56 17.16 -4.29
N HIS A 199 14.48 17.61 -5.17
CA HIS A 199 15.83 17.09 -5.26
C HIS A 199 16.81 18.00 -4.53
N TYR A 200 17.50 17.44 -3.55
CA TYR A 200 18.60 18.09 -2.81
C TYR A 200 19.95 17.57 -3.31
N PRO A 201 21.08 18.16 -2.92
CA PRO A 201 22.38 17.78 -3.48
C PRO A 201 22.74 16.29 -3.39
N TYR A 202 22.28 15.56 -2.35
CA TYR A 202 22.64 14.15 -2.16
C TYR A 202 21.46 13.22 -1.91
N PHE A 203 20.25 13.71 -1.88
CA PHE A 203 19.04 12.91 -1.76
C PHE A 203 17.83 13.64 -2.31
N SER A 204 16.76 12.91 -2.52
CA SER A 204 15.44 13.46 -2.82
C SER A 204 14.50 13.30 -1.63
N ARG A 205 13.47 14.11 -1.60
CA ARG A 205 12.46 14.06 -0.56
C ARG A 205 11.07 14.32 -1.11
N ILE A 206 10.09 13.65 -0.52
CA ILE A 206 8.69 14.01 -0.68
C ILE A 206 8.48 15.37 -0.07
N ALA A 207 8.04 16.32 -0.88
CA ALA A 207 7.96 17.71 -0.47
C ALA A 207 6.67 18.04 0.29
N ASN A 208 5.62 17.24 0.13
CA ASN A 208 4.34 17.45 0.78
C ASN A 208 3.67 16.11 1.09
N ASN A 209 2.80 15.65 0.20
CA ASN A 209 2.05 14.43 0.34
C ASN A 209 2.45 13.37 -0.67
N ALA A 210 2.20 12.12 -0.31
CA ALA A 210 2.23 11.02 -1.23
C ALA A 210 0.89 10.29 -1.22
N VAL A 211 0.32 10.08 -2.40
CA VAL A 211 -0.87 9.26 -2.62
C VAL A 211 -0.40 7.91 -3.15
N GLU A 212 -0.71 6.82 -2.43
CA GLU A 212 -0.37 5.49 -2.94
C GLU A 212 -1.21 5.18 -4.19
N VAL A 213 -0.52 4.89 -5.29
CA VAL A 213 -1.16 4.42 -6.52
C VAL A 213 -1.28 2.90 -6.40
N THR A 214 -2.49 2.43 -6.17
CA THR A 214 -2.75 0.99 -6.03
C THR A 214 -2.48 0.24 -7.33
N ASP A 215 -2.10 -1.03 -7.21
CA ASP A 215 -1.77 -1.84 -8.39
C ASP A 215 -2.96 -1.96 -9.36
N PHE A 216 -4.19 -1.96 -8.82
CA PHE A 216 -5.42 -2.00 -9.62
C PHE A 216 -5.69 -0.72 -10.39
N ALA A 217 -5.30 0.44 -9.84
CA ALA A 217 -5.53 1.74 -10.46
C ALA A 217 -4.38 2.15 -11.41
N PHE A 218 -3.18 1.58 -11.25
CA PHE A 218 -1.96 2.09 -11.85
C PHE A 218 -2.01 2.22 -13.37
N VAL A 219 -2.41 1.18 -14.07
CA VAL A 219 -2.41 1.18 -15.56
C VAL A 219 -3.38 2.23 -16.09
N GLU A 220 -4.62 2.21 -15.60
CA GLU A 220 -5.67 3.13 -16.04
C GLU A 220 -5.37 4.59 -15.65
N PHE A 221 -4.75 4.80 -14.50
CA PHE A 221 -4.25 6.09 -14.08
C PHE A 221 -3.16 6.61 -15.00
N MET A 222 -2.14 5.80 -15.33
CA MET A 222 -1.04 6.20 -16.22
C MET A 222 -1.54 6.48 -17.64
N ASP A 223 -2.42 5.65 -18.17
CA ASP A 223 -3.03 5.85 -19.49
C ASP A 223 -3.82 7.18 -19.53
N THR A 224 -4.64 7.42 -18.50
CA THR A 224 -5.42 8.67 -18.39
C THR A 224 -4.51 9.89 -18.27
N LEU A 225 -3.42 9.81 -17.51
CA LEU A 225 -2.43 10.87 -17.39
C LEU A 225 -1.78 11.18 -18.72
N HIS A 226 -1.31 10.17 -19.45
CA HIS A 226 -0.66 10.34 -20.74
C HIS A 226 -1.61 10.89 -21.79
N ASP A 227 -2.82 10.35 -21.90
CA ASP A 227 -3.82 10.81 -22.86
C ASP A 227 -4.26 12.25 -22.59
N SER A 228 -4.45 12.62 -21.33
CA SER A 228 -4.83 13.98 -20.95
C SER A 228 -3.69 14.95 -21.19
N PHE A 229 -2.47 14.58 -20.82
CA PHE A 229 -1.27 15.36 -21.12
C PHE A 229 -1.09 15.58 -22.63
N GLN A 230 -1.24 14.55 -23.45
CA GLN A 230 -1.09 14.67 -24.90
C GLN A 230 -2.08 15.66 -25.52
N LYS A 231 -3.31 15.73 -25.02
CA LYS A 231 -4.31 16.72 -25.45
C LYS A 231 -3.88 18.15 -25.15
N GLU A 232 -3.35 18.40 -23.94
CA GLU A 232 -2.89 19.73 -23.54
C GLU A 232 -1.55 20.11 -24.19
N HIS A 233 -0.61 19.19 -24.30
CA HIS A 233 0.68 19.42 -24.96
C HIS A 233 0.54 19.79 -26.47
N ARG A 234 -0.53 19.35 -27.15
CA ARG A 234 -0.82 19.80 -28.52
C ARG A 234 -1.09 21.31 -28.63
N LYS A 235 -1.67 21.91 -27.56
CA LYS A 235 -1.98 23.34 -27.46
C LYS A 235 -0.78 24.13 -26.92
N HIS A 236 -0.02 23.55 -26.01
CA HIS A 236 1.08 24.16 -25.23
C HIS A 236 2.34 23.30 -25.36
N LYS A 237 3.13 23.51 -26.41
CA LYS A 237 4.28 22.65 -26.74
C LYS A 237 5.42 22.68 -25.71
N GLU A 238 5.51 23.75 -24.93
CA GLU A 238 6.48 23.94 -23.85
C GLU A 238 6.09 23.21 -22.55
N LEU A 239 4.84 22.77 -22.44
CA LEU A 239 4.33 22.10 -21.24
C LEU A 239 4.97 20.72 -21.10
N THR A 240 5.61 20.46 -19.96
CA THR A 240 6.09 19.13 -19.62
C THR A 240 5.00 18.32 -18.92
N ILE A 241 5.11 16.98 -18.95
CA ILE A 241 4.15 16.10 -18.24
C ILE A 241 4.14 16.37 -16.73
N LYS A 242 5.29 16.71 -16.16
CA LYS A 242 5.41 17.04 -14.73
C LYS A 242 4.80 18.40 -14.39
N ASP A 243 4.93 19.38 -15.23
CA ASP A 243 4.24 20.67 -15.04
C ASP A 243 2.73 20.48 -15.14
N TYR A 244 2.24 19.75 -16.14
CA TYR A 244 0.82 19.38 -16.28
C TYR A 244 0.29 18.64 -15.06
N LEU A 245 1.00 17.61 -14.60
CA LEU A 245 0.63 16.85 -13.40
C LEU A 245 0.66 17.73 -12.14
N SER A 246 1.60 18.68 -12.06
CA SER A 246 1.69 19.63 -10.95
C SER A 246 0.50 20.57 -10.87
N GLU A 247 0.02 21.06 -12.01
CA GLU A 247 -1.18 21.91 -12.11
C GLU A 247 -2.45 21.13 -11.81
N SER A 248 -2.49 19.85 -12.20
CA SER A 248 -3.66 18.96 -12.09
C SER A 248 -3.55 17.94 -10.94
N PHE A 249 -2.61 18.13 -10.01
CA PHE A 249 -2.27 17.16 -8.95
C PHE A 249 -3.49 16.63 -8.21
N GLY A 250 -4.37 17.52 -7.83
CA GLY A 250 -5.54 17.15 -7.08
C GLY A 250 -6.54 16.31 -7.89
N SER A 251 -6.78 16.65 -9.14
CA SER A 251 -7.64 15.88 -10.03
C SER A 251 -7.13 14.46 -10.22
N PHE A 252 -5.81 14.29 -10.35
CA PHE A 252 -5.19 12.97 -10.47
C PHE A 252 -5.16 12.21 -9.13
N GLY A 253 -5.05 12.91 -7.99
CA GLY A 253 -5.24 12.33 -6.67
C GLY A 253 -6.64 11.77 -6.49
N SER A 254 -7.68 12.52 -6.88
CA SER A 254 -9.08 12.07 -6.87
C SER A 254 -9.30 10.88 -7.81
N LEU A 255 -8.72 10.92 -9.01
CA LEU A 255 -8.80 9.81 -9.96
C LEU A 255 -8.26 8.49 -9.37
N ILE A 256 -7.09 8.54 -8.71
CA ILE A 256 -6.52 7.35 -8.04
C ILE A 256 -7.47 6.81 -7.00
N TYR A 257 -8.07 7.69 -6.21
CA TYR A 257 -9.04 7.31 -5.18
C TYR A 257 -10.27 6.64 -5.80
N ASP A 258 -10.88 7.26 -6.80
CA ASP A 258 -12.07 6.73 -7.47
C ASP A 258 -11.80 5.37 -8.14
N LEU A 259 -10.71 5.26 -8.89
CA LEU A 259 -10.29 4.00 -9.52
C LEU A 259 -10.05 2.90 -8.46
N SER A 260 -9.38 3.24 -7.37
CA SER A 260 -9.11 2.28 -6.28
C SER A 260 -10.39 1.80 -5.63
N ARG A 261 -11.35 2.71 -5.39
CA ARG A 261 -12.67 2.41 -4.85
C ARG A 261 -13.48 1.52 -5.78
N GLU A 262 -13.62 1.91 -7.05
CA GLU A 262 -14.38 1.16 -8.05
C GLU A 262 -13.83 -0.25 -8.26
N LYS A 263 -12.50 -0.39 -8.38
CA LYS A 263 -11.86 -1.71 -8.55
C LYS A 263 -12.02 -2.58 -7.31
N SER A 264 -11.98 -2.00 -6.10
CA SER A 264 -12.22 -2.74 -4.86
C SER A 264 -13.65 -3.28 -4.80
N ILE A 265 -14.64 -2.45 -5.16
CA ILE A 265 -16.06 -2.86 -5.25
C ILE A 265 -16.22 -3.97 -6.29
N ALA A 266 -15.65 -3.79 -7.50
CA ALA A 266 -15.71 -4.78 -8.57
C ALA A 266 -15.04 -6.12 -8.17
N ALA A 267 -13.94 -6.08 -7.44
CA ALA A 267 -13.28 -7.27 -6.92
C ALA A 267 -14.17 -8.01 -5.91
N LEU A 268 -14.79 -7.29 -4.97
CA LEU A 268 -15.74 -7.87 -4.01
C LEU A 268 -16.95 -8.48 -4.70
N ALA A 269 -17.51 -7.82 -5.70
CA ALA A 269 -18.69 -8.31 -6.44
C ALA A 269 -18.46 -9.67 -7.16
N ARG A 270 -17.20 -10.01 -7.43
CA ARG A 270 -16.79 -11.30 -8.03
C ARG A 270 -16.61 -12.41 -7.01
N MET A 271 -16.59 -12.10 -5.72
CA MET A 271 -16.37 -13.06 -4.63
C MET A 271 -17.70 -13.73 -4.23
N ASP A 272 -17.73 -15.07 -4.16
CA ASP A 272 -18.81 -15.81 -3.48
C ASP A 272 -18.54 -15.79 -1.96
N LEU A 273 -18.73 -14.63 -1.34
CA LEU A 273 -18.52 -14.43 0.09
C LEU A 273 -19.86 -14.20 0.78
N HIS A 274 -20.42 -15.28 1.33
CA HIS A 274 -21.72 -15.27 1.97
C HIS A 274 -21.66 -15.93 3.33
N GLN A 275 -22.19 -15.26 4.36
CA GLN A 275 -22.48 -15.94 5.61
C GLN A 275 -23.83 -16.65 5.48
N CYS A 276 -23.78 -17.96 5.38
CA CYS A 276 -24.97 -18.80 5.26
C CYS A 276 -25.15 -19.58 6.57
N LYS A 277 -26.34 -19.51 7.14
CA LYS A 277 -26.69 -20.15 8.39
C LYS A 277 -28.00 -20.89 8.24
N ALA A 278 -28.02 -22.18 8.64
CA ALA A 278 -29.25 -22.98 8.71
C ALA A 278 -29.47 -23.45 10.14
N LEU A 279 -30.66 -23.26 10.61
CA LEU A 279 -31.14 -23.73 11.92
C LEU A 279 -32.07 -24.92 11.73
N TYR A 280 -31.68 -26.05 12.28
CA TYR A 280 -32.47 -27.27 12.28
C TYR A 280 -32.97 -27.56 13.70
N LYS A 281 -34.25 -27.88 13.85
CA LYS A 281 -34.82 -28.44 15.05
C LYS A 281 -34.53 -29.95 15.09
N ILE A 282 -34.20 -30.47 16.25
CA ILE A 282 -34.03 -31.91 16.45
C ILE A 282 -35.41 -32.50 16.69
N GLU A 283 -35.90 -33.33 15.76
CA GLU A 283 -37.18 -34.09 15.90
C GLU A 283 -36.89 -35.54 16.30
N GLY A 284 -35.68 -36.03 16.06
CA GLY A 284 -35.27 -37.41 16.34
C GLY A 284 -34.38 -37.55 17.58
N ASN A 285 -33.59 -38.60 17.59
CA ASN A 285 -32.73 -38.95 18.74
C ASN A 285 -31.44 -38.11 18.72
N TYR A 286 -31.35 -37.19 19.71
CA TYR A 286 -30.15 -36.35 19.94
C TYR A 286 -28.84 -37.18 20.07
N ALA A 287 -28.89 -38.29 20.83
CA ALA A 287 -27.71 -39.15 21.03
C ALA A 287 -27.20 -39.76 19.72
N GLN A 288 -28.11 -40.09 18.81
CA GLN A 288 -27.78 -40.62 17.48
C GLN A 288 -27.11 -39.52 16.62
N ILE A 289 -27.64 -38.30 16.62
CA ILE A 289 -27.05 -37.16 15.91
C ILE A 289 -25.65 -36.90 16.42
N LYS A 290 -25.48 -36.84 17.75
CA LYS A 290 -24.18 -36.63 18.36
C LYS A 290 -23.20 -37.78 18.05
N ALA A 291 -23.63 -39.03 18.10
CA ALA A 291 -22.80 -40.18 17.74
C ALA A 291 -22.29 -40.11 16.25
N ILE A 292 -23.14 -39.65 15.32
CA ILE A 292 -22.76 -39.44 13.93
C ILE A 292 -21.69 -38.36 13.84
N LEU A 293 -21.84 -37.21 14.51
CA LEU A 293 -20.86 -36.14 14.50
C LEU A 293 -19.54 -36.56 15.18
N ASP A 294 -19.57 -37.36 16.20
CA ASP A 294 -18.38 -37.83 16.94
C ASP A 294 -17.61 -38.94 16.19
N SER A 295 -18.28 -39.75 15.34
CA SER A 295 -17.71 -40.93 14.70
C SER A 295 -17.27 -40.75 13.27
N LYS A 296 -17.84 -39.80 12.51
CA LYS A 296 -17.51 -39.62 11.11
C LYS A 296 -16.26 -38.76 10.91
N PRO A 297 -15.37 -39.13 9.99
CA PRO A 297 -14.15 -38.37 9.70
C PRO A 297 -14.44 -36.98 9.09
N ASP A 298 -15.67 -36.76 8.65
CA ASP A 298 -16.16 -35.46 8.11
C ASP A 298 -16.20 -34.38 9.19
N PHE A 299 -16.30 -34.74 10.46
CA PHE A 299 -16.50 -33.79 11.55
C PHE A 299 -15.38 -33.90 12.58
N GLU A 300 -14.84 -32.75 12.98
CA GLU A 300 -13.83 -32.64 14.01
C GLU A 300 -14.32 -31.73 15.13
N LYS A 301 -14.31 -32.26 16.36
CA LYS A 301 -14.74 -31.49 17.54
C LYS A 301 -13.74 -30.40 17.85
N ARG A 302 -14.22 -29.21 18.17
CA ARG A 302 -13.40 -28.04 18.54
C ARG A 302 -13.91 -27.34 19.79
N GLU A 303 -13.09 -26.47 20.32
CA GLU A 303 -13.50 -25.54 21.34
C GLU A 303 -14.33 -24.39 20.75
N ARG A 304 -15.14 -23.76 21.59
CA ARG A 304 -15.91 -22.58 21.23
C ARG A 304 -14.96 -21.39 20.99
N HIS A 305 -15.09 -20.70 19.87
CA HIS A 305 -14.40 -19.43 19.68
C HIS A 305 -14.95 -18.34 20.61
N ARG A 306 -14.10 -17.40 21.05
CA ARG A 306 -14.49 -16.33 21.98
C ARG A 306 -15.65 -15.46 21.46
N GLU A 307 -15.69 -15.25 20.18
CA GLU A 307 -16.70 -14.41 19.48
C GLU A 307 -18.04 -15.14 19.31
N GLU A 308 -18.09 -16.46 19.43
CA GLU A 308 -19.33 -17.22 19.31
C GLU A 308 -20.18 -17.09 20.57
N LYS A 309 -21.49 -16.88 20.41
CA LYS A 309 -22.42 -16.85 21.53
C LYS A 309 -22.35 -18.16 22.31
N LYS A 310 -22.20 -18.09 23.62
CA LYS A 310 -22.24 -19.26 24.48
C LYS A 310 -23.64 -19.87 24.50
N VAL A 311 -23.77 -21.11 24.05
CA VAL A 311 -25.00 -21.88 24.09
C VAL A 311 -24.83 -22.98 25.11
N ALA A 312 -25.71 -23.05 26.08
CA ALA A 312 -25.63 -24.05 27.16
C ALA A 312 -25.74 -25.47 26.58
N GLY A 313 -24.80 -26.35 27.02
CA GLY A 313 -24.75 -27.75 26.58
C GLY A 313 -24.39 -27.96 25.11
N ALA A 314 -23.89 -26.92 24.39
CA ALA A 314 -23.55 -27.07 23.01
C ALA A 314 -22.17 -27.71 22.77
N TYR A 315 -22.08 -28.47 21.70
CA TYR A 315 -20.87 -29.00 21.13
C TYR A 315 -20.59 -28.30 19.83
N TYR A 316 -19.30 -28.04 19.55
CA TYR A 316 -18.84 -27.31 18.38
C TYR A 316 -17.99 -28.24 17.51
N TYR A 317 -18.22 -28.23 16.19
CA TYR A 317 -17.50 -29.07 15.23
C TYR A 317 -17.09 -28.22 14.04
N ILE A 318 -15.92 -28.53 13.49
CA ILE A 318 -15.52 -28.12 12.14
C ILE A 318 -15.99 -29.23 11.20
N TRP A 319 -16.65 -28.83 10.12
CA TRP A 319 -17.00 -29.75 9.06
C TRP A 319 -15.93 -29.73 7.98
N LEU A 320 -15.24 -30.85 7.84
CA LEU A 320 -14.09 -31.01 6.97
C LEU A 320 -14.47 -31.72 5.67
N ARG A 321 -13.74 -31.44 4.61
CA ARG A 321 -13.84 -32.10 3.30
C ARG A 321 -13.15 -33.46 3.34
N ARG A 322 -13.69 -34.37 4.16
CA ARG A 322 -13.19 -35.76 4.36
C ARG A 322 -14.33 -36.74 4.17
N GLY A 323 -14.05 -38.03 4.23
CA GLY A 323 -15.03 -39.09 4.29
C GLY A 323 -16.08 -39.03 3.19
N GLU A 324 -17.37 -39.06 3.60
CA GLU A 324 -18.50 -39.04 2.67
C GLU A 324 -18.67 -37.67 1.99
N SER A 325 -18.25 -36.58 2.60
CA SER A 325 -18.27 -35.25 2.00
C SER A 325 -17.36 -35.18 0.78
N LYS A 326 -16.13 -35.72 0.88
CA LYS A 326 -15.20 -35.81 -0.27
C LYS A 326 -15.71 -36.76 -1.36
N ALA A 327 -16.34 -37.87 -0.97
CA ALA A 327 -16.88 -38.83 -1.93
C ALA A 327 -18.08 -38.30 -2.70
N LEU A 328 -18.96 -37.51 -2.06
CA LEU A 328 -20.12 -36.90 -2.73
C LEU A 328 -19.70 -35.75 -3.63
N GLU A 329 -18.75 -34.92 -3.23
CA GLU A 329 -18.25 -33.82 -4.03
C GLU A 329 -17.74 -34.28 -5.39
N LYS A 330 -17.02 -35.41 -5.43
CA LYS A 330 -16.55 -36.01 -6.68
C LYS A 330 -17.70 -36.40 -7.64
N LYS A 331 -18.90 -36.64 -7.12
CA LYS A 331 -20.10 -36.99 -7.91
C LYS A 331 -20.92 -35.79 -8.32
N MET A 332 -20.76 -34.66 -7.63
CA MET A 332 -21.45 -33.41 -7.94
C MET A 332 -20.52 -32.58 -8.82
N SER A 333 -21.00 -32.09 -9.96
CA SER A 333 -20.24 -31.37 -11.00
C SER A 333 -19.70 -30.00 -10.56
N PHE A 334 -19.31 -29.84 -9.29
CA PHE A 334 -18.69 -28.64 -8.80
C PHE A 334 -17.43 -28.96 -8.00
N SER A 335 -16.41 -28.16 -8.19
CA SER A 335 -15.22 -28.18 -7.33
C SER A 335 -15.25 -26.95 -6.42
N PHE A 336 -14.88 -27.13 -5.16
CA PHE A 336 -14.56 -25.99 -4.29
C PHE A 336 -13.21 -25.44 -4.76
N ARG A 337 -13.22 -24.60 -5.82
CA ARG A 337 -11.99 -23.99 -6.32
C ARG A 337 -11.43 -23.07 -5.25
N HIS A 338 -10.45 -23.56 -4.51
CA HIS A 338 -9.32 -22.82 -3.96
C HIS A 338 -8.23 -23.84 -3.60
N GLY A 339 -7.18 -23.84 -4.40
CA GLY A 339 -5.81 -24.21 -4.00
C GLY A 339 -5.47 -25.59 -3.41
N ASP A 340 -6.45 -26.39 -2.98
CA ASP A 340 -6.23 -27.55 -2.09
C ASP A 340 -6.47 -28.92 -2.75
N GLU A 341 -6.45 -29.02 -4.07
CA GLU A 341 -6.87 -30.27 -4.73
C GLU A 341 -5.81 -31.37 -4.82
N LYS A 342 -4.58 -31.13 -4.46
CA LYS A 342 -3.53 -32.16 -4.51
C LYS A 342 -2.73 -32.17 -3.22
N GLU A 343 -2.93 -33.21 -2.42
CA GLU A 343 -2.22 -33.57 -1.19
C GLU A 343 -2.69 -32.88 0.11
N ASP A 344 -3.24 -33.71 1.02
CA ASP A 344 -3.40 -33.61 2.48
C ASP A 344 -3.94 -32.33 3.15
N GLY A 345 -4.18 -31.25 2.44
CA GLY A 345 -4.92 -30.09 2.93
C GLY A 345 -6.41 -30.42 3.02
N VAL A 346 -6.95 -30.49 4.24
CA VAL A 346 -8.36 -30.80 4.44
C VAL A 346 -9.16 -29.50 4.42
N GLY A 347 -9.72 -29.17 3.26
CA GLY A 347 -10.61 -28.01 3.13
C GLY A 347 -11.79 -28.07 4.10
N THR A 348 -12.20 -26.89 4.62
CA THR A 348 -13.36 -26.73 5.51
C THR A 348 -14.62 -26.47 4.69
N ILE A 349 -15.70 -27.21 4.97
CA ILE A 349 -17.04 -26.95 4.41
C ILE A 349 -17.72 -25.86 5.23
N GLY A 350 -17.70 -25.99 6.57
CA GLY A 350 -18.34 -25.06 7.47
C GLY A 350 -18.19 -25.44 8.95
N ASN A 351 -19.01 -24.83 9.79
CA ASN A 351 -19.07 -25.11 11.21
C ASN A 351 -20.43 -25.70 11.58
N ILE A 352 -20.44 -26.58 12.58
CA ILE A 352 -21.66 -27.11 13.17
C ILE A 352 -21.66 -26.81 14.67
N ILE A 353 -22.82 -26.35 15.16
CA ILE A 353 -23.10 -26.18 16.58
C ILE A 353 -24.28 -27.07 16.92
N LEU A 354 -24.05 -28.08 17.76
CA LEU A 354 -25.07 -29.00 18.23
C LEU A 354 -25.45 -28.64 19.66
N SER A 355 -26.71 -28.32 19.90
CA SER A 355 -27.32 -28.18 21.25
C SER A 355 -28.44 -29.19 21.44
N PRO A 356 -28.96 -29.37 22.67
CA PRO A 356 -29.96 -30.41 22.96
C PRO A 356 -31.22 -30.34 22.07
N ASP A 357 -31.61 -29.17 21.64
CA ASP A 357 -32.87 -28.90 20.92
C ASP A 357 -32.67 -28.57 19.42
N LYS A 358 -31.41 -28.21 18.99
CA LYS A 358 -31.14 -27.71 17.68
C LYS A 358 -29.72 -27.98 17.17
N LEU A 359 -29.60 -28.01 15.86
CA LEU A 359 -28.34 -28.04 15.14
C LEU A 359 -28.25 -26.82 14.24
N ILE A 360 -27.14 -26.10 14.31
CA ILE A 360 -26.85 -24.96 13.48
C ILE A 360 -25.70 -25.32 12.54
N VAL A 361 -25.89 -25.03 11.25
CA VAL A 361 -24.84 -25.17 10.22
C VAL A 361 -24.50 -23.79 9.71
N GLU A 362 -23.21 -23.46 9.70
CA GLU A 362 -22.68 -22.19 9.17
C GLU A 362 -21.66 -22.46 8.06
N THR A 363 -21.81 -21.77 6.92
CA THR A 363 -20.86 -21.84 5.81
C THR A 363 -20.60 -20.44 5.24
N PHE A 364 -19.52 -20.27 4.47
CA PHE A 364 -19.11 -18.95 3.98
C PHE A 364 -19.25 -18.76 2.46
N THR A 365 -19.88 -19.71 1.76
CA THR A 365 -20.26 -19.55 0.35
C THR A 365 -21.61 -20.18 0.10
N LYS A 366 -22.35 -19.68 -0.88
CA LYS A 366 -23.61 -20.31 -1.32
C LYS A 366 -23.41 -21.73 -1.82
N GLN A 367 -22.28 -21.97 -2.47
CA GLN A 367 -21.93 -23.29 -3.00
C GLN A 367 -21.77 -24.32 -1.84
N LYS A 368 -20.93 -23.98 -0.83
CA LYS A 368 -20.76 -24.83 0.36
C LYS A 368 -22.09 -25.03 1.13
N TYR A 369 -22.91 -23.99 1.15
CA TYR A 369 -24.22 -24.04 1.80
C TYR A 369 -25.16 -25.05 1.13
N ARG A 370 -25.28 -25.01 -0.20
CA ARG A 370 -26.11 -25.99 -0.97
C ARG A 370 -25.60 -27.42 -0.75
N PHE A 371 -24.28 -27.58 -0.79
CA PHE A 371 -23.65 -28.88 -0.50
C PHE A 371 -23.96 -29.35 0.93
N ALA A 372 -23.79 -28.48 1.93
CA ALA A 372 -24.07 -28.80 3.32
C ALA A 372 -25.53 -29.23 3.54
N LYS A 373 -26.51 -28.55 2.95
CA LYS A 373 -27.93 -28.95 3.02
C LYS A 373 -28.15 -30.36 2.49
N THR A 374 -27.53 -30.72 1.37
CA THR A 374 -27.62 -32.06 0.77
C THR A 374 -27.03 -33.13 1.71
N MET A 375 -25.87 -32.83 2.29
CA MET A 375 -25.20 -33.76 3.19
C MET A 375 -25.91 -33.90 4.54
N ILE A 376 -26.48 -32.83 5.10
CA ILE A 376 -27.28 -32.88 6.34
C ILE A 376 -28.47 -33.82 6.15
N LYS A 377 -29.18 -33.70 5.01
CA LYS A 377 -30.28 -34.61 4.68
C LYS A 377 -29.81 -36.07 4.58
N LYS A 378 -28.61 -36.29 4.00
CA LYS A 378 -28.04 -37.63 3.87
C LYS A 378 -27.61 -38.22 5.21
N PHE A 379 -26.98 -37.45 6.09
CA PHE A 379 -26.45 -37.95 7.37
C PHE A 379 -27.52 -38.15 8.43
N PHE A 380 -28.52 -37.26 8.47
CA PHE A 380 -29.45 -37.19 9.59
C PHE A 380 -30.90 -37.48 9.19
N GLY A 381 -31.23 -37.48 7.89
CA GLY A 381 -32.56 -37.76 7.39
C GLY A 381 -33.67 -36.92 8.05
N GLU A 382 -34.68 -37.60 8.55
CA GLU A 382 -35.84 -36.97 9.23
C GLU A 382 -35.60 -36.59 10.69
N ASN A 383 -34.43 -36.91 11.24
CA ASN A 383 -34.06 -36.51 12.61
C ASN A 383 -33.89 -34.99 12.78
N LEU A 384 -33.72 -34.28 11.66
CA LEU A 384 -33.54 -32.83 11.62
C LEU A 384 -34.56 -32.16 10.72
N LEU A 385 -35.33 -31.21 11.27
CA LEU A 385 -36.26 -30.37 10.53
C LEU A 385 -35.70 -28.97 10.37
N LEU A 386 -35.52 -28.53 9.11
CA LEU A 386 -35.09 -27.15 8.83
C LEU A 386 -36.17 -26.16 9.31
N GLN A 387 -35.79 -25.30 10.26
CA GLN A 387 -36.70 -24.27 10.81
C GLN A 387 -36.47 -22.92 10.19
N ASN A 388 -35.23 -22.53 9.99
CA ASN A 388 -34.90 -21.20 9.48
C ASN A 388 -33.58 -21.25 8.73
N GLU A 389 -33.44 -20.37 7.73
CA GLU A 389 -32.19 -20.14 7.03
C GLU A 389 -31.97 -18.65 6.79
N ALA A 390 -30.71 -18.23 6.90
CA ALA A 390 -30.29 -16.88 6.59
C ALA A 390 -29.07 -16.94 5.67
N VAL A 391 -29.12 -16.13 4.63
CA VAL A 391 -28.00 -15.96 3.69
C VAL A 391 -27.70 -14.48 3.60
N VAL A 392 -26.56 -14.07 4.11
CA VAL A 392 -26.12 -12.69 4.11
C VAL A 392 -24.95 -12.58 3.12
N ASP A 393 -25.09 -11.68 2.17
CA ASP A 393 -24.06 -11.36 1.20
C ASP A 393 -23.04 -10.40 1.85
N LEU A 394 -21.94 -10.96 2.32
CA LEU A 394 -20.88 -10.17 2.97
C LEU A 394 -20.12 -9.32 1.96
N ALA A 395 -19.95 -9.80 0.73
CA ALA A 395 -19.32 -9.03 -0.34
C ALA A 395 -20.11 -7.76 -0.64
N LYS A 396 -21.46 -7.88 -0.73
CA LYS A 396 -22.32 -6.72 -0.92
C LYS A 396 -22.31 -5.76 0.27
N GLN A 397 -22.32 -6.28 1.50
CA GLN A 397 -22.20 -5.43 2.69
C GLN A 397 -20.88 -4.65 2.71
N GLN A 398 -19.77 -5.29 2.38
CA GLN A 398 -18.47 -4.61 2.29
C GLN A 398 -18.44 -3.61 1.13
N ALA A 399 -19.02 -3.94 -0.02
CA ALA A 399 -19.12 -3.01 -1.14
C ALA A 399 -19.91 -1.74 -0.75
N THR A 400 -21.04 -1.89 -0.05
CA THR A 400 -21.81 -0.74 0.45
C THR A 400 -21.00 0.08 1.46
N ARG A 401 -20.25 -0.54 2.38
CA ARG A 401 -19.37 0.21 3.29
C ARG A 401 -18.28 0.99 2.55
N ILE A 402 -17.73 0.42 1.47
CA ILE A 402 -16.76 1.12 0.62
C ILE A 402 -17.42 2.29 -0.12
N GLU A 403 -18.66 2.11 -0.59
CA GLU A 403 -19.43 3.19 -1.23
C GLU A 403 -19.69 4.35 -0.26
N ASP A 404 -20.07 4.03 0.99
CA ASP A 404 -20.39 5.01 2.02
C ASP A 404 -19.14 5.73 2.55
N ASN A 405 -18.07 5.01 2.79
CA ASN A 405 -16.82 5.57 3.34
C ASN A 405 -15.58 4.69 3.03
N TYR A 406 -14.95 4.95 1.89
CA TYR A 406 -13.74 4.22 1.47
C TYR A 406 -12.53 4.47 2.37
N GLU A 407 -12.40 5.66 2.94
CA GLU A 407 -11.25 6.00 3.81
C GLU A 407 -11.25 5.18 5.09
N ASP A 408 -12.38 5.10 5.77
CA ASP A 408 -12.52 4.28 6.98
C ASP A 408 -12.27 2.80 6.68
N TYR A 409 -12.80 2.31 5.55
CA TYR A 409 -12.55 0.94 5.10
C TYR A 409 -11.05 0.66 4.88
N ALA A 410 -10.36 1.56 4.18
CA ALA A 410 -8.94 1.43 3.91
C ALA A 410 -8.11 1.46 5.20
N GLN A 411 -8.48 2.29 6.19
CA GLN A 411 -7.84 2.35 7.49
C GLN A 411 -8.13 1.11 8.34
N GLU A 412 -9.36 0.62 8.39
CA GLU A 412 -9.73 -0.62 9.10
C GLU A 412 -8.93 -1.83 8.57
N VAL A 413 -8.82 -1.97 7.25
CA VAL A 413 -8.02 -3.04 6.62
C VAL A 413 -6.55 -2.98 7.06
N ILE A 414 -5.99 -1.78 7.24
CA ILE A 414 -4.63 -1.59 7.74
C ILE A 414 -4.55 -1.98 9.23
N LEU A 415 -5.52 -1.56 10.06
CA LEU A 415 -5.56 -1.83 11.50
C LEU A 415 -5.81 -3.32 11.80
N GLU A 416 -6.76 -3.97 11.12
CA GLU A 416 -7.02 -5.40 11.28
C GLU A 416 -5.80 -6.26 10.91
N LYS A 417 -5.01 -5.83 9.93
CA LYS A 417 -3.73 -6.48 9.59
C LYS A 417 -2.67 -6.32 10.67
N GLN A 418 -2.69 -5.22 11.43
CA GLN A 418 -1.75 -4.99 12.54
C GLN A 418 -2.12 -5.78 13.81
N GLU A 419 -3.40 -6.03 14.04
CA GLU A 419 -3.91 -6.83 15.18
C GLU A 419 -3.96 -8.34 14.93
N GLY A 420 -3.27 -8.83 13.89
CA GLY A 420 -3.25 -10.22 13.46
C GLY A 420 -3.23 -11.20 14.63
N LYS A 421 -4.27 -12.03 14.73
CA LYS A 421 -4.47 -13.04 15.78
C LYS A 421 -3.19 -13.86 15.95
N LYS A 422 -2.65 -13.90 17.16
CA LYS A 422 -1.60 -14.86 17.53
C LYS A 422 -2.19 -16.25 17.36
N GLU A 423 -1.83 -16.92 16.27
CA GLU A 423 -2.13 -18.33 16.10
C GLU A 423 -1.29 -19.14 17.09
N ASP A 424 -1.90 -20.16 17.72
CA ASP A 424 -1.24 -21.08 18.65
C ASP A 424 -0.23 -22.04 17.97
N ILE A 425 0.13 -21.78 16.71
CA ILE A 425 1.12 -22.56 15.96
C ILE A 425 2.51 -21.98 16.24
N PRO A 426 3.49 -22.78 16.63
CA PRO A 426 4.87 -22.31 16.80
C PRO A 426 5.35 -21.58 15.53
N PRO A 427 6.00 -20.41 15.65
CA PRO A 427 6.39 -19.57 14.50
C PRO A 427 7.24 -20.31 13.46
N GLU A 428 8.04 -21.28 13.89
CA GLU A 428 8.89 -22.08 13.01
C GLU A 428 8.07 -23.02 12.13
N ILE A 429 7.05 -23.69 12.71
CA ILE A 429 6.16 -24.59 11.96
C ILE A 429 5.27 -23.79 11.01
N ALA A 430 4.76 -22.65 11.47
CA ALA A 430 3.97 -21.75 10.62
C ALA A 430 4.79 -21.26 9.41
N ARG A 431 6.06 -20.90 9.62
CA ARG A 431 6.98 -20.48 8.56
C ARG A 431 7.22 -21.60 7.54
N GLU A 432 7.54 -22.81 8.00
CA GLU A 432 7.78 -23.94 7.12
C GLU A 432 6.53 -24.30 6.30
N LEU A 433 5.37 -24.30 6.93
CA LEU A 433 4.10 -24.57 6.25
C LEU A 433 3.81 -23.51 5.18
N LEU A 434 3.97 -22.22 5.51
CA LEU A 434 3.78 -21.11 4.58
C LEU A 434 4.76 -21.21 3.39
N GLN A 435 6.02 -21.53 3.62
CA GLN A 435 7.00 -21.73 2.53
C GLN A 435 6.57 -22.86 1.59
N LYS A 436 6.12 -24.01 2.13
CA LYS A 436 5.62 -25.11 1.31
C LYS A 436 4.38 -24.72 0.52
N MET A 437 3.43 -24.02 1.16
CA MET A 437 2.23 -23.52 0.49
C MET A 437 2.57 -22.54 -0.63
N HIS A 438 3.46 -21.57 -0.40
CA HIS A 438 3.93 -20.63 -1.42
C HIS A 438 4.60 -21.34 -2.59
N LYS A 439 5.53 -22.26 -2.33
CA LYS A 439 6.20 -23.03 -3.38
C LYS A 439 5.20 -23.77 -4.25
N ARG A 440 4.20 -24.40 -3.62
CA ARG A 440 3.15 -25.12 -4.34
C ARG A 440 2.26 -24.19 -5.15
N HIS A 441 1.83 -23.08 -4.56
CA HIS A 441 1.00 -22.08 -5.23
C HIS A 441 1.68 -21.58 -6.51
N TYR A 442 2.94 -21.18 -6.43
CA TYR A 442 3.66 -20.68 -7.59
C TYR A 442 4.01 -21.75 -8.62
N ALA A 443 4.17 -23.01 -8.21
CA ALA A 443 4.33 -24.11 -9.16
C ALA A 443 3.08 -24.32 -10.02
N ILE A 444 1.89 -24.13 -9.45
CA ILE A 444 0.61 -24.17 -10.18
C ILE A 444 0.44 -22.90 -11.02
N PHE A 445 0.69 -21.73 -10.42
CA PHE A 445 0.57 -20.45 -11.09
C PHE A 445 1.33 -20.36 -12.42
N LEU A 446 2.52 -20.96 -12.52
CA LEU A 446 3.33 -20.94 -13.75
C LEU A 446 2.63 -21.54 -14.97
N ASP A 447 1.70 -22.48 -14.75
CA ASP A 447 1.01 -23.24 -15.79
C ASP A 447 -0.50 -22.96 -15.83
N ASP A 448 -1.02 -22.03 -14.97
CA ASP A 448 -2.41 -21.60 -14.99
C ASP A 448 -2.64 -20.51 -16.05
N GLU A 449 -3.78 -20.58 -16.75
CA GLU A 449 -4.24 -19.52 -17.65
C GLU A 449 -4.69 -18.29 -16.85
N ILE A 450 -4.07 -17.14 -17.09
CA ILE A 450 -4.30 -15.91 -16.34
C ILE A 450 -5.04 -14.90 -17.20
N PRO A 451 -6.25 -14.46 -16.81
CA PRO A 451 -7.02 -13.47 -17.57
C PRO A 451 -6.27 -12.15 -17.83
N ALA A 452 -5.45 -11.70 -16.88
CA ALA A 452 -4.62 -10.50 -17.04
C ALA A 452 -3.53 -10.65 -18.12
N LEU A 453 -3.22 -11.89 -18.53
CA LEU A 453 -2.29 -12.25 -19.61
C LEU A 453 -3.02 -12.75 -20.86
N ASP A 454 -4.22 -12.27 -21.11
CA ASP A 454 -5.08 -12.68 -22.22
C ASP A 454 -5.29 -14.22 -22.26
N ASN A 455 -5.47 -14.83 -21.08
CA ASN A 455 -5.56 -16.28 -20.82
C ASN A 455 -4.31 -17.09 -21.24
N MET A 456 -3.17 -16.44 -21.37
CA MET A 456 -1.90 -17.16 -21.47
C MET A 456 -1.42 -17.60 -20.09
N THR A 457 -0.63 -18.67 -20.05
CA THR A 457 0.11 -19.01 -18.82
C THR A 457 1.31 -18.07 -18.64
N PRO A 458 1.81 -17.85 -17.42
CA PRO A 458 3.02 -17.06 -17.19
C PRO A 458 4.22 -17.55 -18.03
N ARG A 459 4.40 -18.86 -18.21
CA ARG A 459 5.46 -19.41 -19.08
C ARG A 459 5.28 -19.00 -20.54
N GLN A 460 4.06 -19.03 -21.06
CA GLN A 460 3.78 -18.58 -22.42
C GLN A 460 4.02 -17.06 -22.56
N ALA A 461 3.50 -16.28 -21.61
CA ALA A 461 3.65 -14.82 -21.61
C ALA A 461 5.12 -14.38 -21.48
N SER A 462 5.98 -15.17 -20.80
CA SER A 462 7.41 -14.84 -20.66
C SER A 462 8.17 -14.88 -21.99
N THR A 463 7.69 -15.67 -22.95
CA THR A 463 8.28 -15.83 -24.28
C THR A 463 7.65 -14.95 -25.36
N ASP A 464 6.47 -14.34 -25.09
CA ASP A 464 5.81 -13.41 -26.01
C ASP A 464 6.25 -11.96 -25.70
N PRO A 465 6.96 -11.28 -26.62
CA PRO A 465 7.41 -9.88 -26.38
C PRO A 465 6.29 -8.90 -26.13
N ARG A 466 5.07 -9.16 -26.61
CA ARG A 466 3.90 -8.28 -26.40
C ARG A 466 3.30 -8.46 -25.01
N MET A 467 3.40 -9.68 -24.45
CA MET A 467 2.83 -10.01 -23.15
C MET A 467 3.84 -9.85 -22.00
N ARG A 468 5.15 -9.88 -22.31
CA ARG A 468 6.21 -9.73 -21.31
C ARG A 468 6.04 -8.48 -20.42
N PRO A 469 5.70 -7.27 -20.92
CA PRO A 469 5.49 -6.10 -20.05
C PRO A 469 4.35 -6.31 -19.05
N ARG A 470 3.25 -6.96 -19.46
CA ARG A 470 2.14 -7.28 -18.55
C ARG A 470 2.52 -8.33 -17.51
N LEU A 471 3.33 -9.33 -17.92
CA LEU A 471 3.86 -10.32 -17.00
C LEU A 471 4.80 -9.68 -15.96
N VAL A 472 5.68 -8.78 -16.38
CA VAL A 472 6.55 -8.01 -15.47
C VAL A 472 5.71 -7.28 -14.43
N GLU A 473 4.66 -6.59 -14.86
CA GLU A 473 3.77 -5.85 -13.98
C GLU A 473 3.04 -6.78 -12.99
N LEU A 474 2.52 -7.91 -13.48
CA LEU A 474 1.90 -8.93 -12.64
C LEU A 474 2.89 -9.47 -11.58
N MET A 475 4.13 -9.77 -11.98
CA MET A 475 5.15 -10.28 -11.06
C MET A 475 5.59 -9.23 -10.04
N LYS A 476 5.63 -7.93 -10.40
CA LYS A 476 5.85 -6.85 -9.42
C LYS A 476 4.77 -6.82 -8.34
N GLN A 477 3.51 -7.04 -8.70
CA GLN A 477 2.40 -7.13 -7.74
C GLN A 477 2.57 -8.31 -6.77
N HIS A 478 2.95 -9.47 -7.30
CA HIS A 478 3.24 -10.66 -6.48
C HIS A 478 4.42 -10.41 -5.51
N LEU A 479 5.52 -9.85 -5.99
CA LEU A 479 6.68 -9.51 -5.17
C LEU A 479 6.33 -8.50 -4.08
N LYS A 480 5.59 -7.44 -4.43
CA LYS A 480 5.08 -6.45 -3.48
C LYS A 480 4.24 -7.10 -2.38
N GLY A 481 3.37 -8.05 -2.75
CA GLY A 481 2.54 -8.78 -1.80
C GLY A 481 3.36 -9.65 -0.84
N ILE A 482 4.37 -10.35 -1.35
CA ILE A 482 5.29 -11.19 -0.55
C ILE A 482 6.11 -10.33 0.41
N GLU A 483 6.70 -9.23 -0.06
CA GLU A 483 7.48 -8.33 0.80
C GLU A 483 6.61 -7.68 1.88
N ARG A 484 5.35 -7.35 1.57
CA ARG A 484 4.40 -6.85 2.58
C ARG A 484 4.12 -7.91 3.65
N GLN A 485 3.88 -9.16 3.25
CA GLN A 485 3.70 -10.27 4.19
C GLN A 485 4.96 -10.51 5.04
N ASN A 486 6.14 -10.48 4.42
CA ASN A 486 7.41 -10.62 5.13
C ASN A 486 7.58 -9.53 6.19
N LYS A 487 7.30 -8.28 5.82
CA LYS A 487 7.40 -7.12 6.73
C LYS A 487 6.39 -7.20 7.88
N GLU A 488 5.13 -7.53 7.59
CA GLU A 488 4.05 -7.56 8.58
C GLU A 488 4.17 -8.76 9.55
N ARG A 489 4.65 -9.90 9.08
CA ARG A 489 4.65 -11.17 9.84
C ARG A 489 6.05 -11.64 10.25
N GLY A 490 7.10 -10.90 9.91
CA GLY A 490 8.49 -11.32 10.18
C GLY A 490 8.88 -12.60 9.43
N LEU A 491 8.37 -12.79 8.20
CA LEU A 491 8.65 -13.94 7.35
C LEU A 491 9.82 -13.64 6.42
N ASP A 492 10.31 -14.71 5.76
CA ASP A 492 11.38 -14.66 4.75
C ASP A 492 10.95 -15.50 3.53
N LEU A 493 9.81 -15.13 2.95
CA LEU A 493 9.29 -15.76 1.75
C LEU A 493 9.94 -15.12 0.52
N ASN A 494 10.33 -15.92 -0.47
CA ASN A 494 10.79 -15.44 -1.76
C ASN A 494 10.29 -16.32 -2.92
N ILE A 495 10.27 -15.74 -4.10
CA ILE A 495 9.91 -16.42 -5.35
C ILE A 495 10.99 -16.28 -6.42
N ASP A 496 12.25 -16.18 -6.02
CA ASP A 496 13.37 -15.99 -6.94
C ASP A 496 13.44 -17.09 -8.00
N TRP A 497 13.11 -18.32 -7.61
CA TRP A 497 13.04 -19.45 -8.54
C TRP A 497 11.96 -19.26 -9.63
N VAL A 498 10.83 -18.60 -9.31
CA VAL A 498 9.77 -18.28 -10.29
C VAL A 498 10.29 -17.25 -11.29
N LEU A 499 11.02 -16.25 -10.80
CA LEU A 499 11.62 -15.23 -11.66
C LEU A 499 12.67 -15.82 -12.60
N ASP A 500 13.44 -16.81 -12.13
CA ASP A 500 14.38 -17.55 -12.99
C ASP A 500 13.65 -18.35 -14.08
N GLU A 501 12.59 -19.07 -13.72
CA GLU A 501 11.75 -19.83 -14.65
C GLU A 501 11.13 -18.93 -15.74
N LEU A 502 10.73 -17.73 -15.38
CA LEU A 502 10.12 -16.76 -16.28
C LEU A 502 11.16 -15.85 -16.99
N SER A 503 12.46 -16.08 -16.76
CA SER A 503 13.53 -15.20 -17.27
C SER A 503 13.34 -13.72 -16.93
N LEU A 504 12.89 -13.43 -15.69
CA LEU A 504 12.63 -12.08 -15.15
C LEU A 504 13.67 -11.70 -14.07
N ARG A 505 14.94 -11.96 -14.32
CA ARG A 505 16.03 -11.71 -13.37
C ARG A 505 16.19 -10.23 -13.01
N GLU A 506 15.73 -9.32 -13.87
CA GLU A 506 15.67 -7.89 -13.62
C GLU A 506 14.77 -7.50 -12.44
N LEU A 507 13.93 -8.42 -11.98
CA LEU A 507 13.05 -8.20 -10.83
C LEU A 507 13.61 -8.77 -9.50
N LYS A 508 14.83 -9.32 -9.49
CA LYS A 508 15.48 -9.81 -8.25
C LYS A 508 16.09 -8.73 -7.37
#